data_3e8a0846a170732734f8e34df0752ea2
#
_entry.id   3e8a0846a170732734f8e34df0752ea2
#
_cell.length_a   1.000
_cell.length_b   1.000
_cell.length_c   1.000
_cell.angle_alpha   90.00
_cell.angle_beta   90.00
_cell.angle_gamma   90.00
#
_symmetry.space_group_name_H-M   'P 1'
#
loop_
_entity.id
_entity.type
_entity.pdbx_description
1 polymer ?
#
loop_
_entity_poly.entity_id
_entity_poly.type
_entity_poly.pdbx_seq_one_letter_code
_entity_poly.pdbx_strand_id
1 'polypeptide(L)'
;MLQHDLPFEPPTAIELMSAGELYASANEFLLHELKEDRRIERKTAGVHADKLGEYFCMWANTPPSGGLIAIGMEDNGQISGCLQAGTEHINNLETSGRNFCPDARYDVKRVDVHRSDDGQRDYVLLFLVYYRSDPKVVRTTRNKAFIRLGGSKTKLDEYQIREIEIDTGGVAFEQELVDYVYPADFRADIIQQYAENFRGERGDRLRPNITNEEILELREFGKFAPGDKFVPNVACTLVFAKRPQRAFPGCKIRFQRFEGEVEGTGERWQPVKDIKIDEGPIPQQIAEAEKVLESQLRTFTHFGPDNKFRSLPEYPKVAWYEALVNACVHRSYNLRDMNIFIRMFDDRLEIESPGGFPPLVTPQNIYNVHHPRNPFLFDAMFYLEYVRGSREGTRRIHESMKRYGLPQEEFSEKETGNPFVLVILRNNYKQRKVLLDSEGLAFVGEALFNSLSLDERRAVNYVVEHHKVKPTDLVRVGGGNWHRSKRVLEQLRAKGILSVKRRKDIQRDSGSYYFLKHPNGKSDEKDKTN
;
A
#
# COMPACT_ATOMS: atom_id res chain seq x y z
N MET A 1 23.12 22.31 27.42
CA MET A 1 24.20 21.80 26.58
C MET A 1 23.61 20.79 25.62
N LEU A 2 23.55 21.20 24.38
CA LEU A 2 23.35 20.48 23.12
C LEU A 2 22.34 19.31 23.11
N GLN A 3 21.10 19.66 22.84
CA GLN A 3 20.14 18.84 22.19
C GLN A 3 20.72 18.47 20.81
N HIS A 4 21.09 17.21 20.58
CA HIS A 4 21.21 16.70 19.23
C HIS A 4 19.80 16.34 18.79
N ASP A 5 19.18 17.26 18.07
CA ASP A 5 17.99 17.02 17.30
C ASP A 5 18.31 15.97 16.23
N LEU A 6 17.51 14.91 16.20
CA LEU A 6 17.50 13.99 15.07
C LEU A 6 17.10 14.77 13.82
N PRO A 7 17.72 14.53 12.63
CA PRO A 7 17.48 15.30 11.44
C PRO A 7 16.17 14.87 10.76
N PHE A 8 15.06 15.16 11.40
CA PHE A 8 13.78 15.30 10.73
C PHE A 8 13.48 16.80 10.70
N GLU A 9 14.11 17.49 9.76
CA GLU A 9 13.57 18.78 9.33
C GLU A 9 12.17 18.50 8.80
N PRO A 10 11.14 19.23 9.26
CA PRO A 10 9.82 19.15 8.62
C PRO A 10 10.02 19.50 7.14
N PRO A 11 9.37 18.78 6.20
CA PRO A 11 9.50 19.07 4.79
C PRO A 11 9.24 20.57 4.58
N THR A 12 10.12 21.22 3.81
CA THR A 12 9.94 22.63 3.48
C THR A 12 8.59 22.80 2.79
N ALA A 13 7.95 23.97 2.93
CA ALA A 13 6.65 24.22 2.27
C ALA A 13 6.71 23.90 0.76
N ILE A 14 7.87 24.07 0.12
CA ILE A 14 8.13 23.79 -1.30
C ILE A 14 8.06 22.28 -1.60
N GLU A 15 8.52 21.42 -0.70
CA GLU A 15 8.49 19.96 -0.89
C GLU A 15 7.07 19.40 -0.87
N LEU A 16 6.13 20.10 -0.24
CA LEU A 16 4.73 19.71 -0.15
C LEU A 16 3.87 20.26 -1.31
N MET A 17 4.36 21.25 -2.08
CA MET A 17 3.62 21.87 -3.17
C MET A 17 3.42 20.93 -4.35
N SER A 18 2.23 20.91 -4.92
CA SER A 18 1.93 20.25 -6.20
C SER A 18 2.59 20.98 -7.38
N ALA A 19 2.72 20.32 -8.53
CA ALA A 19 3.23 20.96 -9.75
C ALA A 19 2.43 22.22 -10.14
N GLY A 20 1.11 22.20 -9.96
CA GLY A 20 0.25 23.35 -10.23
C GLY A 20 0.50 24.53 -9.29
N GLU A 21 0.69 24.28 -7.99
CA GLU A 21 1.03 25.31 -7.00
C GLU A 21 2.41 25.90 -7.26
N LEU A 22 3.39 25.05 -7.60
CA LEU A 22 4.72 25.48 -7.99
C LEU A 22 4.69 26.34 -9.27
N TYR A 23 3.88 25.96 -10.26
CA TYR A 23 3.69 26.76 -11.46
C TYR A 23 3.07 28.12 -11.13
N ALA A 24 2.00 28.17 -10.34
CA ALA A 24 1.31 29.40 -10.00
C ALA A 24 2.22 30.39 -9.27
N SER A 25 3.02 29.92 -8.31
CA SER A 25 3.91 30.73 -7.47
C SER A 25 5.34 30.91 -8.03
N ALA A 26 5.63 30.37 -9.21
CA ALA A 26 6.98 30.38 -9.78
C ALA A 26 7.57 31.77 -9.93
N ASN A 27 8.74 31.97 -9.34
CA ASN A 27 9.61 33.11 -9.42
C ASN A 27 11.07 32.66 -9.38
N GLU A 28 12.02 33.57 -9.55
CA GLU A 28 13.45 33.26 -9.58
C GLU A 28 13.91 32.49 -8.32
N PHE A 29 13.51 32.96 -7.15
CA PHE A 29 13.87 32.33 -5.86
C PHE A 29 13.38 30.87 -5.82
N LEU A 30 12.11 30.64 -6.17
CA LEU A 30 11.54 29.29 -6.17
C LEU A 30 12.27 28.36 -7.17
N LEU A 31 12.63 28.86 -8.35
CA LEU A 31 13.34 28.06 -9.35
C LEU A 31 14.75 27.67 -8.89
N HIS A 32 15.45 28.50 -8.11
CA HIS A 32 16.74 28.15 -7.51
C HIS A 32 16.61 27.07 -6.41
N GLU A 33 15.61 27.19 -5.53
CA GLU A 33 15.40 26.28 -4.41
C GLU A 33 14.84 24.91 -4.85
N LEU A 34 14.14 24.86 -6.00
CA LEU A 34 13.45 23.68 -6.47
C LEU A 34 14.46 22.68 -7.02
N LYS A 35 14.72 21.59 -6.30
CA LYS A 35 15.56 20.48 -6.79
C LYS A 35 14.80 19.69 -7.85
N GLU A 36 15.53 19.15 -8.82
CA GLU A 36 14.95 18.23 -9.80
C GLU A 36 14.44 16.98 -9.07
N ASP A 37 13.14 16.80 -9.09
CA ASP A 37 12.45 15.69 -8.46
C ASP A 37 11.38 15.13 -9.41
N ARG A 38 10.49 14.29 -8.90
CA ARG A 38 9.39 13.73 -9.69
C ARG A 38 8.32 14.74 -10.15
N ARG A 39 8.48 16.06 -9.89
CA ARG A 39 7.53 17.11 -10.28
C ARG A 39 8.08 18.04 -11.35
N ILE A 40 9.39 18.09 -11.52
CA ILE A 40 10.04 19.02 -12.46
C ILE A 40 11.16 18.36 -13.24
N GLU A 41 11.29 18.76 -14.49
CA GLU A 41 12.38 18.44 -15.40
C GLU A 41 13.04 19.71 -15.87
N ARG A 42 14.36 19.80 -15.82
CA ARG A 42 15.15 20.96 -16.28
C ARG A 42 15.77 20.69 -17.64
N LYS A 43 15.80 21.69 -18.48
CA LYS A 43 16.48 21.61 -19.79
C LYS A 43 17.09 22.97 -20.15
N THR A 44 18.23 22.93 -20.79
CA THR A 44 18.82 24.13 -21.41
C THR A 44 17.94 24.63 -22.56
N ALA A 45 18.07 25.91 -22.89
CA ALA A 45 17.33 26.49 -24.00
C ALA A 45 17.72 25.89 -25.39
N GLY A 46 18.80 25.11 -25.46
CA GLY A 46 19.21 24.39 -26.66
C GLY A 46 18.48 23.09 -26.94
N VAL A 47 17.52 22.71 -26.12
CA VAL A 47 16.75 21.47 -26.31
C VAL A 47 15.95 21.48 -27.61
N HIS A 48 15.97 20.38 -28.37
CA HIS A 48 15.19 20.26 -29.59
C HIS A 48 13.69 20.08 -29.29
N ALA A 49 12.83 20.76 -30.07
CA ALA A 49 11.37 20.76 -29.87
C ALA A 49 10.75 19.35 -29.97
N ASP A 50 11.26 18.44 -30.80
CA ASP A 50 10.79 17.06 -30.89
C ASP A 50 11.12 16.25 -29.63
N LYS A 51 12.28 16.51 -29.03
CA LYS A 51 12.64 15.91 -27.73
C LYS A 51 11.78 16.44 -26.60
N LEU A 52 11.45 17.73 -26.65
CA LEU A 52 10.54 18.34 -25.69
C LEU A 52 9.15 17.68 -25.76
N GLY A 53 8.69 17.29 -26.96
CA GLY A 53 7.45 16.52 -27.15
C GLY A 53 7.42 15.19 -26.38
N GLU A 54 8.56 14.51 -26.17
CA GLU A 54 8.65 13.30 -25.35
C GLU A 54 8.41 13.60 -23.86
N TYR A 55 8.81 14.78 -23.36
CA TYR A 55 8.56 15.20 -21.97
C TYR A 55 7.11 15.63 -21.76
N PHE A 56 6.47 16.26 -22.76
CA PHE A 56 5.02 16.49 -22.71
C PHE A 56 4.25 15.17 -22.61
N CYS A 57 4.61 14.20 -23.44
CA CYS A 57 4.03 12.86 -23.39
C CYS A 57 4.25 12.20 -22.03
N MET A 58 5.48 12.27 -21.51
CA MET A 58 5.84 11.70 -20.22
C MET A 58 4.95 12.27 -19.10
N TRP A 59 4.86 13.58 -18.98
CA TRP A 59 4.08 14.20 -17.91
C TRP A 59 2.59 13.99 -18.08
N ALA A 60 2.07 14.00 -19.32
CA ALA A 60 0.66 13.73 -19.58
C ALA A 60 0.23 12.32 -19.15
N ASN A 61 1.16 11.36 -19.14
CA ASN A 61 0.93 9.98 -18.68
C ASN A 61 1.34 9.74 -17.21
N THR A 62 1.88 10.74 -16.50
CA THR A 62 2.41 10.56 -15.14
C THR A 62 1.40 11.02 -14.09
N PRO A 63 0.75 10.10 -13.37
CA PRO A 63 -0.17 10.43 -12.30
C PRO A 63 0.57 10.97 -11.06
N PRO A 64 -0.12 11.64 -10.13
CA PRO A 64 -1.53 12.05 -10.24
C PRO A 64 -1.75 13.41 -10.90
N SER A 65 -0.72 14.23 -11.08
CA SER A 65 -0.87 15.66 -11.42
C SER A 65 -0.04 16.14 -12.60
N GLY A 66 0.66 15.24 -13.30
CA GLY A 66 1.61 15.66 -14.33
C GLY A 66 2.88 16.29 -13.75
N GLY A 67 3.41 17.34 -14.39
CA GLY A 67 4.64 17.97 -13.91
C GLY A 67 5.06 19.22 -14.66
N LEU A 68 6.21 19.75 -14.28
CA LEU A 68 6.81 20.96 -14.81
C LEU A 68 7.98 20.66 -15.76
N ILE A 69 8.16 21.50 -16.78
CA ILE A 69 9.37 21.54 -17.60
C ILE A 69 9.90 22.97 -17.55
N ALA A 70 11.12 23.14 -17.04
CA ALA A 70 11.79 24.43 -16.96
C ALA A 70 12.90 24.48 -18.03
N ILE A 71 12.74 25.36 -19.02
CA ILE A 71 13.70 25.57 -20.09
C ILE A 71 14.53 26.82 -19.80
N GLY A 72 15.85 26.74 -19.99
CA GLY A 72 16.80 27.78 -19.59
C GLY A 72 17.42 27.51 -18.21
N MET A 73 17.38 26.24 -17.79
CA MET A 73 18.04 25.76 -16.57
C MET A 73 18.95 24.59 -16.89
N GLU A 74 20.08 24.53 -16.21
CA GLU A 74 21.01 23.40 -16.24
C GLU A 74 20.58 22.30 -15.26
N ASP A 75 21.04 21.08 -15.47
CA ASP A 75 20.75 19.94 -14.59
C ASP A 75 21.20 20.19 -13.13
N ASN A 76 22.26 20.98 -12.93
CA ASN A 76 22.78 21.38 -11.62
C ASN A 76 21.96 22.49 -10.93
N GLY A 77 20.94 23.04 -11.61
CA GLY A 77 20.07 24.10 -11.09
C GLY A 77 20.50 25.53 -11.43
N GLN A 78 21.62 25.70 -12.16
CA GLN A 78 22.01 27.03 -12.64
C GLN A 78 21.05 27.52 -13.71
N ILE A 79 20.72 28.81 -13.65
CA ILE A 79 19.86 29.49 -14.63
C ILE A 79 20.74 30.00 -15.78
N SER A 80 20.58 29.40 -16.95
CA SER A 80 21.27 29.81 -18.19
C SER A 80 20.42 30.75 -19.05
N GLY A 81 19.11 30.82 -18.81
CA GLY A 81 18.17 31.67 -19.51
C GLY A 81 17.81 31.23 -20.93
N CYS A 82 16.93 31.99 -21.59
CA CYS A 82 16.38 31.70 -22.90
C CYS A 82 16.65 32.79 -23.96
N LEU A 83 17.05 34.00 -23.58
CA LEU A 83 17.24 35.13 -24.53
C LEU A 83 18.22 34.86 -25.66
N GLN A 84 19.29 34.09 -25.38
CA GLN A 84 20.32 33.78 -26.35
C GLN A 84 19.90 32.72 -27.39
N ALA A 85 18.83 31.99 -27.15
CA ALA A 85 18.41 30.91 -28.04
C ALA A 85 17.70 31.34 -29.33
N GLY A 86 17.43 32.64 -29.47
CA GLY A 86 16.75 33.22 -30.61
C GLY A 86 15.24 33.02 -30.62
N THR A 87 14.53 34.01 -31.13
CA THR A 87 13.05 34.09 -31.05
C THR A 87 12.37 32.94 -31.80
N GLU A 88 12.85 32.52 -32.95
CA GLU A 88 12.28 31.45 -33.75
C GLU A 88 12.38 30.11 -33.01
N HIS A 89 13.52 29.83 -32.37
CA HIS A 89 13.73 28.61 -31.60
C HIS A 89 12.78 28.56 -30.38
N ILE A 90 12.68 29.68 -29.65
CA ILE A 90 11.75 29.77 -28.50
C ILE A 90 10.31 29.57 -28.94
N ASN A 91 9.86 30.18 -30.04
CA ASN A 91 8.50 29.95 -30.58
C ASN A 91 8.25 28.46 -30.92
N ASN A 92 9.27 27.78 -31.46
CA ASN A 92 9.20 26.36 -31.73
C ASN A 92 9.12 25.53 -30.45
N LEU A 93 9.76 25.93 -29.35
CA LEU A 93 9.65 25.29 -28.06
C LEU A 93 8.26 25.52 -27.46
N GLU A 94 7.73 26.75 -27.46
CA GLU A 94 6.40 27.08 -26.96
C GLU A 94 5.27 26.30 -27.66
N THR A 95 5.45 25.98 -28.94
CA THR A 95 4.48 25.21 -29.76
C THR A 95 4.78 23.72 -29.83
N SER A 96 5.86 23.25 -29.20
CA SER A 96 6.35 21.87 -29.31
C SER A 96 5.33 20.83 -28.83
N GLY A 97 4.56 21.11 -27.79
CA GLY A 97 3.50 20.22 -27.33
C GLY A 97 2.48 19.97 -28.43
N ARG A 98 1.98 21.05 -29.06
CA ARG A 98 1.00 20.94 -30.16
C ARG A 98 1.57 20.19 -31.36
N ASN A 99 2.84 20.40 -31.69
CA ASN A 99 3.47 19.83 -32.87
C ASN A 99 3.92 18.38 -32.71
N PHE A 100 4.34 17.97 -31.49
CA PHE A 100 4.95 16.65 -31.25
C PHE A 100 4.20 15.77 -30.25
N CYS A 101 3.25 16.36 -29.48
CA CYS A 101 2.40 15.63 -28.53
C CYS A 101 1.02 16.31 -28.42
N PRO A 102 0.20 16.30 -29.49
CA PRO A 102 -1.01 17.12 -29.62
C PRO A 102 -2.09 16.80 -28.57
N ASP A 103 -2.06 15.59 -27.99
CA ASP A 103 -3.00 15.16 -26.97
C ASP A 103 -2.62 15.63 -25.55
N ALA A 104 -1.42 16.15 -25.34
CA ALA A 104 -1.00 16.70 -24.06
C ALA A 104 -1.62 18.09 -23.84
N ARG A 105 -2.18 18.29 -22.64
CA ARG A 105 -2.64 19.61 -22.19
C ARG A 105 -1.53 20.29 -21.41
N TYR A 106 -1.28 21.54 -21.69
CA TYR A 106 -0.24 22.30 -21.01
C TYR A 106 -0.52 23.80 -21.00
N ASP A 107 0.01 24.47 -19.98
CA ASP A 107 0.18 25.92 -19.93
C ASP A 107 1.66 26.27 -19.99
N VAL A 108 1.96 27.48 -20.50
CA VAL A 108 3.31 28.00 -20.58
C VAL A 108 3.37 29.45 -20.12
N LYS A 109 4.42 29.79 -19.38
CA LYS A 109 4.71 31.18 -19.00
C LYS A 109 6.21 31.44 -19.01
N ARG A 110 6.59 32.72 -19.14
CA ARG A 110 7.95 33.20 -18.94
C ARG A 110 8.10 33.68 -17.52
N VAL A 111 9.14 33.23 -16.84
CA VAL A 111 9.48 33.65 -15.48
C VAL A 111 10.75 34.51 -15.59
N ASP A 112 10.66 35.79 -15.21
CA ASP A 112 11.81 36.70 -15.21
C ASP A 112 12.84 36.22 -14.18
N VAL A 113 14.11 36.19 -14.59
CA VAL A 113 15.22 35.69 -13.78
C VAL A 113 16.50 36.45 -14.11
N HIS A 114 17.55 36.26 -13.29
CA HIS A 114 18.91 36.64 -13.62
C HIS A 114 19.74 35.38 -13.89
N ARG A 115 20.56 35.41 -14.92
CA ARG A 115 21.46 34.31 -15.25
C ARG A 115 22.48 34.09 -14.14
N SER A 116 22.80 32.83 -13.89
CA SER A 116 23.73 32.49 -12.80
C SER A 116 25.20 32.80 -13.11
N ASP A 117 25.55 32.96 -14.38
CA ASP A 117 26.94 33.20 -14.84
C ASP A 117 27.36 34.66 -14.80
N ASP A 118 26.52 35.58 -15.25
CA ASP A 118 26.84 36.99 -15.43
C ASP A 118 25.86 37.96 -14.78
N GLY A 119 24.78 37.45 -14.15
CA GLY A 119 23.76 38.25 -13.47
C GLY A 119 22.88 39.09 -14.40
N GLN A 120 22.96 38.87 -15.74
CA GLN A 120 22.12 39.60 -16.70
C GLN A 120 20.68 39.13 -16.62
N ARG A 121 19.77 40.07 -16.86
CA ARG A 121 18.32 39.79 -16.88
C ARG A 121 17.97 38.89 -18.06
N ASP A 122 17.23 37.82 -17.78
CA ASP A 122 16.79 36.82 -18.72
C ASP A 122 15.43 36.25 -18.30
N TYR A 123 14.96 35.17 -18.92
CA TYR A 123 13.77 34.46 -18.46
C TYR A 123 13.96 32.95 -18.63
N VAL A 124 13.24 32.19 -17.79
CA VAL A 124 13.02 30.75 -17.90
C VAL A 124 11.64 30.52 -18.50
N LEU A 125 11.55 29.64 -19.50
CA LEU A 125 10.29 29.21 -20.07
C LEU A 125 9.76 28.02 -19.24
N LEU A 126 8.68 28.22 -18.51
CA LEU A 126 8.10 27.22 -17.61
C LEU A 126 6.81 26.66 -18.18
N PHE A 127 6.75 25.35 -18.38
CA PHE A 127 5.56 24.62 -18.78
C PHE A 127 4.98 23.88 -17.58
N LEU A 128 3.65 23.89 -17.45
CA LEU A 128 2.88 22.98 -16.64
C LEU A 128 2.16 22.01 -17.57
N VAL A 129 2.50 20.74 -17.50
CA VAL A 129 1.85 19.68 -18.27
C VAL A 129 0.90 18.93 -17.34
N TYR A 130 -0.38 18.88 -17.70
CA TYR A 130 -1.40 18.23 -16.91
C TYR A 130 -1.42 16.73 -17.16
N TYR A 131 -1.56 15.95 -16.09
CA TYR A 131 -1.89 14.54 -16.19
C TYR A 131 -3.24 14.37 -16.90
N ARG A 132 -3.27 13.44 -17.84
CA ARG A 132 -4.47 13.12 -18.57
C ARG A 132 -5.11 11.87 -17.97
N SER A 133 -6.23 12.04 -17.28
CA SER A 133 -6.98 10.98 -16.58
C SER A 133 -8.00 10.26 -17.47
N ASP A 134 -8.10 10.62 -18.76
CA ASP A 134 -8.98 9.91 -19.69
C ASP A 134 -8.34 8.59 -20.15
N PRO A 135 -9.16 7.68 -20.71
CA PRO A 135 -8.78 6.27 -20.89
C PRO A 135 -7.67 6.00 -21.91
N LYS A 136 -7.14 6.99 -22.59
CA LYS A 136 -6.10 6.80 -23.59
C LYS A 136 -4.74 7.23 -23.12
N VAL A 137 -3.75 6.38 -23.29
CA VAL A 137 -2.34 6.76 -23.12
C VAL A 137 -1.94 7.79 -24.19
N VAL A 138 -1.41 8.91 -23.72
CA VAL A 138 -0.90 9.98 -24.61
C VAL A 138 0.31 9.49 -25.35
N ARG A 139 0.36 9.71 -26.67
CA ARG A 139 1.47 9.34 -27.53
C ARG A 139 2.04 10.55 -28.26
N THR A 140 3.32 10.52 -28.54
CA THR A 140 3.95 11.49 -29.45
C THR A 140 3.45 11.26 -30.87
N THR A 141 3.65 12.25 -31.75
CA THR A 141 3.36 12.11 -33.21
C THR A 141 4.15 10.98 -33.88
N ARG A 142 5.21 10.48 -33.26
CA ARG A 142 5.96 9.28 -33.69
C ARG A 142 5.44 7.99 -33.06
N ASN A 143 4.23 7.99 -32.51
CA ASN A 143 3.57 6.86 -31.86
C ASN A 143 4.36 6.23 -30.69
N LYS A 144 5.13 7.04 -29.97
CA LYS A 144 5.85 6.61 -28.76
C LYS A 144 5.12 7.13 -27.53
N ALA A 145 5.05 6.31 -26.48
CA ALA A 145 4.55 6.71 -25.18
C ALA A 145 5.68 6.70 -24.14
N PHE A 146 5.62 7.64 -23.21
CA PHE A 146 6.58 7.79 -22.13
C PHE A 146 5.83 8.04 -20.81
N ILE A 147 6.46 7.62 -19.71
CA ILE A 147 6.03 7.89 -18.34
C ILE A 147 7.25 8.28 -17.51
N ARG A 148 7.05 8.99 -16.39
CA ARG A 148 8.11 9.22 -15.41
C ARG A 148 8.06 8.13 -14.35
N LEU A 149 9.12 7.34 -14.25
CA LEU A 149 9.33 6.38 -13.18
C LEU A 149 10.50 6.88 -12.31
N GLY A 150 10.20 7.17 -11.05
CA GLY A 150 11.17 7.82 -10.17
C GLY A 150 11.67 9.16 -10.74
N GLY A 151 12.98 9.29 -10.96
CA GLY A 151 13.63 10.46 -11.57
C GLY A 151 13.81 10.39 -13.09
N SER A 152 13.34 9.33 -13.78
CA SER A 152 13.72 9.06 -15.17
C SER A 152 12.54 9.03 -16.13
N LYS A 153 12.74 9.55 -17.34
CA LYS A 153 11.83 9.37 -18.47
C LYS A 153 11.97 7.96 -19.03
N THR A 154 10.92 7.15 -18.91
CA THR A 154 10.88 5.76 -19.36
C THR A 154 9.92 5.61 -20.53
N LYS A 155 10.40 4.94 -21.61
CA LYS A 155 9.56 4.61 -22.75
C LYS A 155 8.70 3.41 -22.40
N LEU A 156 7.39 3.52 -22.64
CA LEU A 156 6.43 2.43 -22.48
C LEU A 156 6.47 1.50 -23.69
N ASP A 157 6.39 0.20 -23.44
CA ASP A 157 6.07 -0.79 -24.46
C ASP A 157 4.54 -0.95 -24.63
N GLU A 158 4.11 -1.68 -25.66
CA GLU A 158 2.67 -1.86 -25.95
C GLU A 158 1.93 -2.62 -24.84
N TYR A 159 2.64 -3.45 -24.08
CA TYR A 159 2.08 -4.17 -22.96
C TYR A 159 1.80 -3.24 -21.77
N GLN A 160 2.77 -2.39 -21.41
CA GLN A 160 2.62 -1.38 -20.36
C GLN A 160 1.55 -0.34 -20.71
N ILE A 161 1.46 0.03 -22.00
CA ILE A 161 0.41 0.91 -22.50
C ILE A 161 -0.97 0.28 -22.28
N ARG A 162 -1.13 -1.01 -22.65
CA ARG A 162 -2.38 -1.73 -22.44
C ARG A 162 -2.76 -1.81 -20.95
N GLU A 163 -1.79 -2.01 -20.04
CA GLU A 163 -2.03 -1.99 -18.61
C GLU A 163 -2.61 -0.65 -18.15
N ILE A 164 -1.99 0.46 -18.58
CA ILE A 164 -2.47 1.81 -18.23
C ILE A 164 -3.86 2.04 -18.80
N GLU A 165 -4.15 1.61 -20.04
CA GLU A 165 -5.46 1.76 -20.66
C GLU A 165 -6.54 0.91 -19.98
N ILE A 166 -6.20 -0.27 -19.46
CA ILE A 166 -7.08 -1.07 -18.62
C ILE A 166 -7.35 -0.34 -17.30
N ASP A 167 -6.30 0.14 -16.62
CA ASP A 167 -6.41 0.80 -15.33
C ASP A 167 -7.18 2.13 -15.41
N THR A 168 -7.14 2.81 -16.55
CA THR A 168 -7.89 4.06 -16.80
C THR A 168 -9.27 3.83 -17.39
N GLY A 169 -9.67 2.57 -17.66
CA GLY A 169 -10.96 2.20 -18.22
C GLY A 169 -11.07 2.36 -19.74
N GLY A 170 -9.95 2.55 -20.46
CA GLY A 170 -9.89 2.63 -21.91
C GLY A 170 -10.07 1.29 -22.61
N VAL A 171 -9.71 0.21 -21.91
CA VAL A 171 -9.90 -1.16 -22.35
C VAL A 171 -10.77 -1.86 -21.32
N ALA A 172 -11.94 -2.29 -21.74
CA ALA A 172 -12.88 -3.04 -20.91
C ALA A 172 -12.46 -4.52 -20.81
N PHE A 173 -11.29 -4.77 -20.21
CA PHE A 173 -10.67 -6.10 -20.13
C PHE A 173 -11.60 -7.15 -19.54
N GLU A 174 -12.30 -6.83 -18.45
CA GLU A 174 -13.25 -7.77 -17.82
C GLU A 174 -14.41 -8.18 -18.73
N GLN A 175 -14.75 -7.36 -19.73
CA GLN A 175 -15.83 -7.61 -20.69
C GLN A 175 -15.35 -8.29 -21.98
N GLU A 176 -14.03 -8.53 -22.13
CA GLU A 176 -13.50 -9.31 -23.27
C GLU A 176 -14.08 -10.73 -23.23
N LEU A 177 -14.58 -11.21 -24.39
CA LEU A 177 -15.13 -12.55 -24.50
C LEU A 177 -14.02 -13.60 -24.46
N VAL A 178 -14.32 -14.75 -23.88
CA VAL A 178 -13.36 -15.86 -23.71
C VAL A 178 -13.95 -17.16 -24.27
N ASP A 179 -13.06 -18.06 -24.68
CA ASP A 179 -13.46 -19.36 -25.23
C ASP A 179 -13.72 -20.38 -24.12
N TYR A 180 -14.91 -20.27 -23.52
CA TYR A 180 -15.45 -21.21 -22.54
C TYR A 180 -16.86 -21.61 -22.90
N VAL A 181 -17.23 -22.85 -22.62
CA VAL A 181 -18.55 -23.40 -22.91
C VAL A 181 -19.46 -23.28 -21.69
N TYR A 182 -20.43 -22.40 -21.75
CA TYR A 182 -21.46 -22.31 -20.73
C TYR A 182 -22.59 -23.33 -20.97
N PRO A 183 -23.12 -24.00 -19.94
CA PRO A 183 -22.69 -24.01 -18.51
C PRO A 183 -21.60 -25.05 -18.19
N ALA A 184 -21.15 -25.85 -19.15
CA ALA A 184 -20.31 -27.03 -18.92
C ALA A 184 -18.98 -26.73 -18.17
N ASP A 185 -18.34 -25.61 -18.52
CA ASP A 185 -17.08 -25.18 -17.93
C ASP A 185 -17.23 -24.40 -16.60
N PHE A 186 -18.48 -24.19 -16.11
CA PHE A 186 -18.78 -23.29 -14.99
C PHE A 186 -19.27 -24.02 -13.73
N ARG A 187 -19.12 -23.36 -12.59
CA ARG A 187 -19.55 -23.80 -11.26
C ARG A 187 -21.00 -23.34 -11.02
N ALA A 188 -21.94 -24.25 -11.24
CA ALA A 188 -23.37 -23.97 -11.07
C ALA A 188 -23.71 -23.56 -9.63
N ASP A 189 -23.03 -24.11 -8.63
CA ASP A 189 -23.21 -23.78 -7.22
C ASP A 189 -22.86 -22.33 -6.90
N ILE A 190 -21.72 -21.82 -7.41
CA ILE A 190 -21.31 -20.43 -7.19
C ILE A 190 -22.22 -19.47 -7.94
N ILE A 191 -22.61 -19.80 -9.18
CA ILE A 191 -23.58 -19.01 -9.95
C ILE A 191 -24.93 -18.94 -9.22
N GLN A 192 -25.39 -20.05 -8.69
CA GLN A 192 -26.65 -20.11 -7.95
C GLN A 192 -26.60 -19.23 -6.71
N GLN A 193 -25.54 -19.35 -5.90
CA GLN A 193 -25.34 -18.51 -4.71
C GLN A 193 -25.32 -17.01 -5.07
N TYR A 194 -24.56 -16.64 -6.11
CA TYR A 194 -24.51 -15.26 -6.59
C TYR A 194 -25.89 -14.74 -6.98
N ALA A 195 -26.63 -15.53 -7.79
CA ALA A 195 -27.94 -15.14 -8.28
C ALA A 195 -28.99 -15.08 -7.15
N GLU A 196 -28.92 -15.95 -6.16
CA GLU A 196 -29.80 -15.92 -4.99
C GLU A 196 -29.55 -14.67 -4.14
N ASN A 197 -28.30 -14.33 -3.85
CA ASN A 197 -27.95 -13.14 -3.11
C ASN A 197 -28.34 -11.86 -3.86
N PHE A 198 -28.13 -11.83 -5.18
CA PHE A 198 -28.57 -10.72 -6.03
C PHE A 198 -30.10 -10.56 -6.01
N ARG A 199 -30.87 -11.66 -6.14
CA ARG A 199 -32.34 -11.62 -6.05
C ARG A 199 -32.79 -11.17 -4.66
N GLY A 200 -32.14 -11.63 -3.59
CA GLY A 200 -32.45 -11.24 -2.22
C GLY A 200 -32.33 -9.74 -1.97
N GLU A 201 -31.31 -9.10 -2.54
CA GLU A 201 -31.11 -7.65 -2.40
C GLU A 201 -32.02 -6.81 -3.32
N ARG A 202 -32.36 -7.32 -4.52
CA ARG A 202 -33.04 -6.57 -5.58
C ARG A 202 -34.46 -7.05 -5.89
N GLY A 203 -35.00 -8.02 -5.13
CA GLY A 203 -36.20 -8.81 -5.46
C GLY A 203 -37.38 -8.04 -6.04
N ASP A 204 -37.79 -6.94 -5.43
CA ASP A 204 -38.93 -6.12 -5.87
C ASP A 204 -38.69 -5.36 -7.19
N ARG A 205 -37.45 -5.31 -7.68
CA ARG A 205 -37.05 -4.58 -8.90
C ARG A 205 -36.78 -5.52 -10.09
N LEU A 206 -36.79 -6.82 -9.84
CA LEU A 206 -36.54 -7.81 -10.89
C LEU A 206 -37.85 -8.36 -11.44
N ARG A 207 -37.84 -8.73 -12.74
CA ARG A 207 -38.99 -9.43 -13.31
C ARG A 207 -39.17 -10.79 -12.61
N PRO A 208 -40.41 -11.25 -12.45
CA PRO A 208 -40.66 -12.60 -11.92
C PRO A 208 -39.97 -13.65 -12.81
N ASN A 209 -39.38 -14.67 -12.18
CA ASN A 209 -38.74 -15.82 -12.85
C ASN A 209 -37.50 -15.48 -13.71
N ILE A 210 -36.78 -14.40 -13.42
CA ILE A 210 -35.50 -14.11 -14.09
C ILE A 210 -34.54 -15.30 -13.88
N THR A 211 -33.92 -15.80 -14.95
CA THR A 211 -32.97 -16.91 -14.91
C THR A 211 -31.61 -16.46 -14.38
N ASN A 212 -30.73 -17.42 -14.01
CA ASN A 212 -29.38 -17.08 -13.60
C ASN A 212 -28.58 -16.47 -14.74
N GLU A 213 -28.75 -16.97 -15.97
CA GLU A 213 -28.10 -16.47 -17.17
C GLU A 213 -28.50 -15.02 -17.47
N GLU A 214 -29.80 -14.71 -17.32
CA GLU A 214 -30.30 -13.36 -17.50
C GLU A 214 -29.78 -12.40 -16.43
N ILE A 215 -29.55 -12.88 -15.19
CA ILE A 215 -28.86 -12.11 -14.14
C ILE A 215 -27.40 -11.89 -14.53
N LEU A 216 -26.70 -12.92 -15.02
CA LEU A 216 -25.31 -12.77 -15.48
C LEU A 216 -25.20 -11.77 -16.63
N GLU A 217 -26.15 -11.78 -17.60
CA GLU A 217 -26.18 -10.78 -18.68
C GLU A 217 -26.48 -9.38 -18.15
N LEU A 218 -27.50 -9.24 -17.29
CA LEU A 218 -27.85 -7.96 -16.64
C LEU A 218 -26.68 -7.35 -15.86
N ARG A 219 -25.80 -8.19 -15.33
CA ARG A 219 -24.62 -7.80 -14.57
C ARG A 219 -23.33 -7.78 -15.38
N GLU A 220 -23.46 -7.81 -16.73
CA GLU A 220 -22.33 -7.69 -17.66
C GLU A 220 -21.27 -8.81 -17.53
N PHE A 221 -21.67 -10.03 -17.12
CA PHE A 221 -20.78 -11.20 -17.08
C PHE A 221 -20.72 -11.98 -18.38
N GLY A 222 -21.46 -11.56 -19.38
CA GLY A 222 -21.52 -12.16 -20.70
C GLY A 222 -22.72 -11.62 -21.46
N LYS A 223 -23.01 -12.23 -22.59
CA LYS A 223 -24.16 -11.87 -23.45
C LYS A 223 -24.73 -13.08 -24.13
N PHE A 224 -26.00 -13.01 -24.49
CA PHE A 224 -26.62 -13.98 -25.38
C PHE A 224 -26.19 -13.75 -26.84
N ALA A 225 -25.73 -14.81 -27.49
CA ALA A 225 -25.48 -14.87 -28.90
C ALA A 225 -26.71 -15.45 -29.64
N PRO A 226 -26.78 -15.38 -31.00
CA PRO A 226 -27.84 -16.01 -31.76
C PRO A 226 -28.03 -17.49 -31.39
N GLY A 227 -29.29 -17.90 -31.17
CA GLY A 227 -29.66 -19.24 -30.73
C GLY A 227 -29.63 -19.42 -29.22
N ASP A 228 -29.83 -18.36 -28.45
CA ASP A 228 -29.89 -18.32 -26.97
C ASP A 228 -28.66 -18.93 -26.25
N LYS A 229 -27.52 -18.89 -26.92
CA LYS A 229 -26.25 -19.35 -26.35
C LYS A 229 -25.63 -18.24 -25.53
N PHE A 230 -25.48 -18.44 -24.22
CA PHE A 230 -24.74 -17.53 -23.36
C PHE A 230 -23.23 -17.61 -23.63
N VAL A 231 -22.59 -16.47 -23.90
CA VAL A 231 -21.17 -16.32 -24.16
C VAL A 231 -20.56 -15.54 -22.99
N PRO A 232 -19.72 -16.20 -22.15
CA PRO A 232 -19.13 -15.57 -20.99
C PRO A 232 -17.97 -14.64 -21.36
N ASN A 233 -17.68 -13.69 -20.49
CA ASN A 233 -16.51 -12.82 -20.58
C ASN A 233 -15.45 -13.16 -19.53
N VAL A 234 -14.40 -12.34 -19.45
CA VAL A 234 -13.30 -12.51 -18.49
C VAL A 234 -13.80 -12.50 -17.05
N ALA A 235 -14.64 -11.53 -16.66
CA ALA A 235 -15.17 -11.44 -15.29
C ALA A 235 -15.93 -12.70 -14.90
N CYS A 236 -16.84 -13.16 -15.77
CA CYS A 236 -17.57 -14.41 -15.58
C CYS A 236 -16.62 -15.60 -15.39
N THR A 237 -15.59 -15.67 -16.22
CA THR A 237 -14.62 -16.76 -16.18
C THR A 237 -13.82 -16.76 -14.88
N LEU A 238 -13.34 -15.61 -14.44
CA LEU A 238 -12.56 -15.49 -13.20
C LEU A 238 -13.36 -15.90 -11.94
N VAL A 239 -14.65 -15.56 -11.91
CA VAL A 239 -15.52 -15.81 -10.76
C VAL A 239 -16.17 -17.18 -10.77
N PHE A 240 -16.58 -17.67 -11.93
CA PHE A 240 -17.49 -18.82 -12.02
C PHE A 240 -16.93 -20.02 -12.80
N ALA A 241 -15.86 -19.87 -13.60
CA ALA A 241 -15.35 -21.01 -14.34
C ALA A 241 -14.66 -22.03 -13.42
N LYS A 242 -14.85 -23.33 -13.70
CA LYS A 242 -14.19 -24.42 -12.98
C LYS A 242 -12.66 -24.30 -13.02
N ARG A 243 -12.11 -23.84 -14.15
CA ARG A 243 -10.67 -23.70 -14.38
C ARG A 243 -10.34 -22.42 -15.15
N PRO A 244 -10.42 -21.24 -14.53
CA PRO A 244 -10.03 -19.99 -15.17
C PRO A 244 -8.56 -19.98 -15.61
N GLN A 245 -7.73 -20.83 -15.01
CA GLN A 245 -6.31 -21.01 -15.33
C GLN A 245 -6.05 -21.48 -16.76
N ARG A 246 -7.05 -21.99 -17.47
CA ARG A 246 -6.93 -22.32 -18.90
C ARG A 246 -6.67 -21.08 -19.76
N ALA A 247 -7.34 -19.95 -19.45
CA ALA A 247 -7.14 -18.67 -20.13
C ALA A 247 -6.13 -17.77 -19.41
N PHE A 248 -6.02 -17.90 -18.08
CA PHE A 248 -5.18 -17.09 -17.20
C PHE A 248 -4.26 -17.99 -16.36
N PRO A 249 -3.16 -18.54 -16.93
CA PRO A 249 -2.32 -19.56 -16.27
C PRO A 249 -1.77 -19.11 -14.91
N GLY A 250 -1.50 -17.82 -14.74
CA GLY A 250 -1.05 -17.22 -13.49
C GLY A 250 -2.17 -16.79 -12.53
N CYS A 251 -3.45 -17.05 -12.86
CA CYS A 251 -4.55 -16.83 -11.92
C CYS A 251 -4.53 -17.87 -10.80
N LYS A 252 -3.49 -17.82 -9.95
CA LYS A 252 -3.22 -18.77 -8.88
C LYS A 252 -2.67 -18.05 -7.67
N ILE A 253 -2.92 -18.62 -6.50
CA ILE A 253 -2.32 -18.19 -5.24
C ILE A 253 -1.27 -19.24 -4.84
N ARG A 254 -0.08 -18.79 -4.42
CA ARG A 254 0.98 -19.63 -3.87
C ARG A 254 1.32 -19.16 -2.48
N PHE A 255 1.39 -20.11 -1.56
CA PHE A 255 1.83 -19.85 -0.19
C PHE A 255 3.23 -20.40 0.02
N GLN A 256 4.14 -19.59 0.55
CA GLN A 256 5.51 -19.95 0.87
C GLN A 256 5.83 -19.55 2.31
N ARG A 257 6.40 -20.49 3.08
CA ARG A 257 6.90 -20.21 4.42
C ARG A 257 8.41 -20.31 4.44
N PHE A 258 9.04 -19.29 4.98
CA PHE A 258 10.48 -19.20 5.18
C PHE A 258 10.81 -19.25 6.67
N GLU A 259 11.95 -19.86 7.04
CA GLU A 259 12.56 -19.70 8.35
C GLU A 259 13.43 -18.43 8.37
N GLY A 260 13.30 -17.64 9.45
CA GLY A 260 14.03 -16.38 9.59
C GLY A 260 13.31 -15.20 8.91
N GLU A 261 14.09 -14.16 8.63
CA GLU A 261 13.58 -12.85 8.18
C GLU A 261 13.88 -12.56 6.69
N VAL A 262 14.57 -13.49 6.00
CA VAL A 262 14.98 -13.35 4.59
C VAL A 262 14.74 -14.62 3.80
N GLU A 263 14.49 -14.46 2.50
CA GLU A 263 14.26 -15.61 1.60
C GLU A 263 15.50 -16.49 1.38
N GLY A 264 16.69 -15.99 1.68
CA GLY A 264 17.95 -16.59 1.25
C GLY A 264 18.23 -16.36 -0.25
N THR A 265 19.39 -16.77 -0.73
CA THR A 265 19.80 -16.61 -2.13
C THR A 265 20.50 -17.87 -2.64
N GLY A 266 20.33 -18.18 -3.93
CA GLY A 266 20.98 -19.33 -4.57
C GLY A 266 20.58 -20.66 -3.92
N GLU A 267 21.57 -21.49 -3.56
CA GLU A 267 21.34 -22.82 -2.92
C GLU A 267 20.68 -22.72 -1.53
N ARG A 268 20.69 -21.54 -0.91
CA ARG A 268 20.06 -21.28 0.41
C ARG A 268 18.60 -20.81 0.29
N TRP A 269 18.10 -20.61 -0.92
CA TRP A 269 16.70 -20.28 -1.15
C TRP A 269 15.87 -21.57 -1.02
N GLN A 270 15.31 -21.80 0.14
CA GLN A 270 14.42 -22.94 0.35
C GLN A 270 13.30 -22.51 1.31
N PRO A 271 12.08 -22.34 0.80
CA PRO A 271 10.93 -22.24 1.69
C PRO A 271 10.76 -23.57 2.42
N VAL A 272 10.53 -23.51 3.71
CA VAL A 272 10.23 -24.69 4.55
C VAL A 272 8.94 -25.37 4.08
N LYS A 273 8.02 -24.56 3.53
CA LYS A 273 6.79 -25.02 2.88
C LYS A 273 6.53 -24.20 1.63
N ASP A 274 6.19 -24.86 0.55
CA ASP A 274 5.67 -24.26 -0.69
C ASP A 274 4.35 -24.97 -1.02
N ILE A 275 3.23 -24.30 -0.72
CA ILE A 275 1.89 -24.84 -0.91
C ILE A 275 1.24 -24.14 -2.09
N LYS A 276 0.87 -24.92 -3.10
CA LYS A 276 0.03 -24.44 -4.19
C LYS A 276 -1.42 -24.51 -3.74
N ILE A 277 -2.08 -23.38 -3.76
CA ILE A 277 -3.54 -23.32 -3.52
C ILE A 277 -4.24 -23.99 -4.70
N ASP A 278 -5.30 -24.72 -4.44
CA ASP A 278 -6.03 -25.45 -5.47
C ASP A 278 -6.51 -24.51 -6.59
N GLU A 279 -6.32 -24.97 -7.83
CA GLU A 279 -6.81 -24.26 -9.01
C GLU A 279 -8.35 -24.22 -8.99
N GLY A 280 -8.91 -23.13 -9.47
CA GLY A 280 -10.35 -22.92 -9.50
C GLY A 280 -10.71 -21.44 -9.63
N PRO A 281 -11.99 -21.10 -9.57
CA PRO A 281 -12.44 -19.72 -9.56
C PRO A 281 -11.94 -18.96 -8.32
N ILE A 282 -11.90 -17.64 -8.42
CA ILE A 282 -11.35 -16.76 -7.35
C ILE A 282 -12.01 -17.01 -5.98
N PRO A 283 -13.33 -17.14 -5.85
CA PRO A 283 -13.95 -17.43 -4.55
C PRO A 283 -13.41 -18.72 -3.93
N GLN A 284 -13.22 -19.78 -4.70
CA GLN A 284 -12.65 -21.04 -4.22
C GLN A 284 -11.20 -20.86 -3.79
N GLN A 285 -10.38 -20.15 -4.58
CA GLN A 285 -8.98 -19.91 -4.23
C GLN A 285 -8.83 -19.13 -2.93
N ILE A 286 -9.68 -18.12 -2.70
CA ILE A 286 -9.70 -17.34 -1.45
C ILE A 286 -10.03 -18.26 -0.27
N ALA A 287 -11.07 -19.09 -0.39
CA ALA A 287 -11.48 -20.01 0.67
C ALA A 287 -10.39 -21.03 1.01
N GLU A 288 -9.68 -21.56 0.01
CA GLU A 288 -8.56 -22.48 0.25
C GLU A 288 -7.33 -21.75 0.83
N ALA A 289 -7.01 -20.55 0.34
CA ALA A 289 -5.93 -19.74 0.90
C ALA A 289 -6.19 -19.35 2.37
N GLU A 290 -7.44 -19.05 2.72
CA GLU A 290 -7.86 -18.81 4.10
C GLU A 290 -7.54 -20.01 5.00
N LYS A 291 -7.94 -21.22 4.61
CA LYS A 291 -7.65 -22.46 5.36
C LYS A 291 -6.14 -22.67 5.53
N VAL A 292 -5.37 -22.46 4.47
CA VAL A 292 -3.91 -22.58 4.52
C VAL A 292 -3.33 -21.57 5.49
N LEU A 293 -3.69 -20.28 5.40
CA LEU A 293 -3.22 -19.25 6.30
C LEU A 293 -3.59 -19.55 7.76
N GLU A 294 -4.82 -19.91 8.04
CA GLU A 294 -5.25 -20.28 9.40
C GLU A 294 -4.43 -21.46 9.97
N SER A 295 -4.06 -22.43 9.14
CA SER A 295 -3.23 -23.57 9.54
C SER A 295 -1.76 -23.22 9.81
N GLN A 296 -1.26 -22.13 9.22
CA GLN A 296 0.16 -21.72 9.31
C GLN A 296 0.41 -20.60 10.32
N LEU A 297 -0.61 -19.81 10.63
CA LEU A 297 -0.53 -18.74 11.62
C LEU A 297 -0.34 -19.31 13.02
N ARG A 298 0.56 -18.72 13.79
CA ARG A 298 0.81 -19.08 15.18
C ARG A 298 -0.36 -18.59 16.04
N THR A 299 -0.67 -19.35 17.04
CA THR A 299 -1.67 -19.00 18.04
C THR A 299 -1.00 -18.98 19.40
N PHE A 300 -1.18 -17.91 20.13
CA PHE A 300 -0.62 -17.74 21.48
C PHE A 300 -1.73 -17.96 22.49
N THR A 301 -1.53 -18.92 23.37
CA THR A 301 -2.48 -19.20 24.46
C THR A 301 -2.02 -18.48 25.72
N HIS A 302 -2.90 -17.72 26.32
CA HIS A 302 -2.65 -17.03 27.57
C HIS A 302 -3.78 -17.29 28.58
N PHE A 303 -3.47 -17.14 29.84
CA PHE A 303 -4.41 -17.31 30.94
C PHE A 303 -5.07 -15.97 31.25
N GLY A 304 -6.35 -15.84 31.01
CA GLY A 304 -7.09 -14.59 31.22
C GLY A 304 -7.41 -14.33 32.70
N PRO A 305 -7.79 -13.11 33.06
CA PRO A 305 -8.14 -12.74 34.46
C PRO A 305 -9.36 -13.46 35.00
N ASP A 306 -10.15 -14.10 34.15
CA ASP A 306 -11.30 -14.95 34.48
C ASP A 306 -10.92 -16.42 34.69
N ASN A 307 -9.61 -16.72 34.87
CA ASN A 307 -9.08 -18.06 35.01
C ASN A 307 -9.34 -18.99 33.81
N LYS A 308 -9.53 -18.42 32.61
CA LYS A 308 -9.72 -19.18 31.38
C LYS A 308 -8.56 -18.98 30.42
N PHE A 309 -8.19 -20.03 29.74
CA PHE A 309 -7.25 -19.92 28.63
C PHE A 309 -7.90 -19.20 27.46
N ARG A 310 -7.23 -18.17 26.97
CA ARG A 310 -7.61 -17.44 25.76
C ARG A 310 -6.55 -17.64 24.69
N SER A 311 -6.99 -17.73 23.45
CA SER A 311 -6.13 -17.92 22.30
C SER A 311 -6.13 -16.65 21.47
N LEU A 312 -4.95 -16.10 21.18
CA LEU A 312 -4.77 -14.91 20.38
C LEU A 312 -3.93 -15.27 19.13
N PRO A 313 -4.46 -15.09 17.92
CA PRO A 313 -3.71 -15.37 16.71
C PRO A 313 -2.59 -14.36 16.50
N GLU A 314 -1.56 -14.77 15.75
CA GLU A 314 -0.38 -13.96 15.43
C GLU A 314 -0.75 -12.65 14.72
N TYR A 315 -1.72 -12.69 13.82
CA TYR A 315 -2.31 -11.54 13.15
C TYR A 315 -3.83 -11.54 13.31
N PRO A 316 -4.46 -10.36 13.37
CA PRO A 316 -5.92 -10.29 13.32
C PRO A 316 -6.44 -10.85 11.99
N LYS A 317 -7.44 -11.74 12.04
CA LYS A 317 -8.02 -12.35 10.84
C LYS A 317 -8.47 -11.28 9.83
N VAL A 318 -9.09 -10.20 10.30
CA VAL A 318 -9.53 -9.10 9.44
C VAL A 318 -8.39 -8.52 8.61
N ALA A 319 -7.17 -8.37 9.18
CA ALA A 319 -6.07 -7.74 8.45
C ALA A 319 -5.58 -8.60 7.27
N TRP A 320 -5.22 -9.85 7.52
CA TRP A 320 -4.68 -10.69 6.46
C TRP A 320 -5.75 -11.17 5.47
N TYR A 321 -6.98 -11.38 5.93
CA TYR A 321 -8.08 -11.78 5.06
C TYR A 321 -8.46 -10.66 4.09
N GLU A 322 -8.59 -9.43 4.57
CA GLU A 322 -8.83 -8.26 3.73
C GLU A 322 -7.69 -8.04 2.73
N ALA A 323 -6.43 -8.18 3.17
CA ALA A 323 -5.27 -8.08 2.28
C ALA A 323 -5.28 -9.17 1.18
N LEU A 324 -5.66 -10.41 1.53
CA LEU A 324 -5.81 -11.51 0.58
C LEU A 324 -6.91 -11.23 -0.46
N VAL A 325 -8.09 -10.82 0.00
CA VAL A 325 -9.21 -10.51 -0.90
C VAL A 325 -8.87 -9.36 -1.81
N ASN A 326 -8.26 -8.29 -1.27
CA ASN A 326 -7.82 -7.14 -2.05
C ASN A 326 -6.76 -7.54 -3.09
N ALA A 327 -5.82 -8.43 -2.75
CA ALA A 327 -4.84 -8.95 -3.70
C ALA A 327 -5.49 -9.68 -4.87
N CYS A 328 -6.60 -10.39 -4.65
CA CYS A 328 -7.36 -11.05 -5.71
C CYS A 328 -8.19 -10.07 -6.53
N VAL A 329 -8.91 -9.16 -5.87
CA VAL A 329 -9.86 -8.25 -6.53
C VAL A 329 -9.15 -7.15 -7.33
N HIS A 330 -8.00 -6.68 -6.84
CA HIS A 330 -7.22 -5.61 -7.50
C HIS A 330 -6.06 -6.09 -8.36
N ARG A 331 -5.85 -7.41 -8.48
CA ARG A 331 -4.83 -7.99 -9.35
C ARG A 331 -5.02 -7.55 -10.80
N SER A 332 -3.93 -7.26 -11.51
CA SER A 332 -3.98 -7.15 -12.98
C SER A 332 -4.06 -8.54 -13.63
N TYR A 333 -5.23 -8.90 -14.13
CA TYR A 333 -5.45 -10.18 -14.82
C TYR A 333 -4.93 -10.19 -16.25
N ASN A 334 -4.57 -9.04 -16.81
CA ASN A 334 -3.84 -8.94 -18.07
C ASN A 334 -2.41 -9.52 -17.95
N LEU A 335 -1.81 -9.50 -16.76
CA LEU A 335 -0.60 -10.23 -16.39
C LEU A 335 -0.89 -11.73 -16.24
N ARG A 336 -1.13 -12.41 -17.38
CA ARG A 336 -1.73 -13.75 -17.41
C ARG A 336 -0.91 -14.83 -16.73
N ASP A 337 0.44 -14.68 -16.71
CA ASP A 337 1.37 -15.71 -16.25
C ASP A 337 1.87 -15.51 -14.82
N MET A 338 1.52 -14.39 -14.17
CA MET A 338 2.00 -14.06 -12.84
C MET A 338 1.05 -14.55 -11.75
N ASN A 339 1.61 -15.09 -10.65
CA ASN A 339 0.83 -15.57 -9.51
C ASN A 339 0.73 -14.50 -8.42
N ILE A 340 -0.29 -14.60 -7.58
CA ILE A 340 -0.29 -13.97 -6.26
C ILE A 340 0.60 -14.83 -5.35
N PHE A 341 1.50 -14.19 -4.60
CA PHE A 341 2.31 -14.86 -3.61
C PHE A 341 1.96 -14.40 -2.20
N ILE A 342 1.81 -15.37 -1.31
CA ILE A 342 1.72 -15.15 0.12
C ILE A 342 3.00 -15.72 0.71
N ARG A 343 3.88 -14.85 1.24
CA ARG A 343 5.14 -15.23 1.87
C ARG A 343 5.08 -14.99 3.36
N MET A 344 5.35 -16.00 4.14
CA MET A 344 5.34 -15.91 5.59
C MET A 344 6.75 -16.10 6.12
N PHE A 345 7.25 -15.09 6.83
CA PHE A 345 8.53 -15.05 7.54
C PHE A 345 8.31 -15.12 9.04
N ASP A 346 9.38 -15.17 9.82
CA ASP A 346 9.26 -15.17 11.28
C ASP A 346 8.78 -13.83 11.85
N ASP A 347 9.04 -12.72 11.13
CA ASP A 347 8.74 -11.34 11.55
C ASP A 347 7.57 -10.70 10.80
N ARG A 348 7.12 -11.28 9.68
CA ARG A 348 6.09 -10.68 8.83
C ARG A 348 5.36 -11.66 7.91
N LEU A 349 4.19 -11.24 7.46
CA LEU A 349 3.42 -11.82 6.36
C LEU A 349 3.43 -10.83 5.19
N GLU A 350 3.82 -11.28 4.02
CA GLU A 350 3.82 -10.53 2.77
C GLU A 350 2.76 -11.10 1.82
N ILE A 351 1.98 -10.22 1.21
CA ILE A 351 1.03 -10.56 0.14
C ILE A 351 1.38 -9.72 -1.07
N GLU A 352 1.81 -10.39 -2.14
CA GLU A 352 2.25 -9.81 -3.40
C GLU A 352 1.22 -10.09 -4.48
N SER A 353 0.71 -9.03 -5.13
CA SER A 353 -0.29 -9.11 -6.19
C SER A 353 0.21 -8.46 -7.48
N PRO A 354 0.15 -9.16 -8.64
CA PRO A 354 0.57 -8.60 -9.92
C PRO A 354 -0.23 -7.37 -10.35
N GLY A 355 0.47 -6.39 -10.90
CA GLY A 355 -0.02 -5.07 -11.27
C GLY A 355 0.34 -4.01 -10.23
N GLY A 356 0.65 -2.78 -10.68
CA GLY A 356 0.91 -1.65 -9.80
C GLY A 356 -0.34 -1.11 -9.13
N PHE A 357 -0.23 -0.01 -8.39
CA PHE A 357 -1.41 0.70 -7.92
C PHE A 357 -2.20 1.29 -9.10
N PRO A 358 -3.54 1.32 -9.04
CA PRO A 358 -4.33 2.10 -10.00
C PRO A 358 -3.88 3.57 -10.03
N PRO A 359 -4.02 4.29 -11.17
CA PRO A 359 -3.38 5.59 -11.38
C PRO A 359 -3.63 6.68 -10.33
N LEU A 360 -4.74 6.61 -9.60
CA LEU A 360 -5.11 7.57 -8.56
C LEU A 360 -4.79 7.10 -7.15
N VAL A 361 -4.27 5.87 -7.00
CA VAL A 361 -3.99 5.26 -5.71
C VAL A 361 -2.50 5.33 -5.42
N THR A 362 -2.14 5.76 -4.23
CA THR A 362 -0.75 5.78 -3.73
C THR A 362 -0.71 5.20 -2.31
N PRO A 363 0.45 4.76 -1.81
CA PRO A 363 0.57 4.32 -0.42
C PRO A 363 0.09 5.36 0.60
N GLN A 364 0.19 6.65 0.28
CA GLN A 364 -0.19 7.75 1.17
C GLN A 364 -1.71 7.99 1.21
N ASN A 365 -2.42 7.75 0.11
CA ASN A 365 -3.86 8.01 0.00
C ASN A 365 -4.74 6.75 0.01
N ILE A 366 -4.15 5.56 0.06
CA ILE A 366 -4.85 4.26 -0.05
C ILE A 366 -6.00 4.06 0.95
N TYR A 367 -5.94 4.75 2.09
CA TYR A 367 -7.01 4.71 3.09
C TYR A 367 -8.24 5.56 2.72
N ASN A 368 -8.10 6.47 1.75
CA ASN A 368 -9.12 7.46 1.40
C ASN A 368 -9.63 7.32 -0.03
N VAL A 369 -8.87 6.66 -0.91
CA VAL A 369 -9.21 6.49 -2.32
C VAL A 369 -9.73 5.07 -2.53
N HIS A 370 -10.83 4.95 -3.28
CA HIS A 370 -11.37 3.67 -3.71
C HIS A 370 -11.47 3.67 -5.24
N HIS A 371 -10.65 2.86 -5.88
CA HIS A 371 -10.66 2.67 -7.32
C HIS A 371 -10.45 1.18 -7.62
N PRO A 372 -11.55 0.40 -7.83
CA PRO A 372 -11.42 -1.02 -8.15
C PRO A 372 -10.86 -1.17 -9.56
N ARG A 373 -9.74 -1.92 -9.71
CA ARG A 373 -9.20 -2.26 -11.02
C ARG A 373 -10.16 -3.15 -11.82
N ASN A 374 -10.82 -4.07 -11.12
CA ASN A 374 -11.75 -5.03 -11.71
C ASN A 374 -13.15 -4.81 -11.13
N PRO A 375 -13.94 -3.83 -11.66
CA PRO A 375 -15.23 -3.46 -11.09
C PRO A 375 -16.28 -4.58 -11.15
N PHE A 376 -16.29 -5.41 -12.20
CA PHE A 376 -17.26 -6.52 -12.31
C PHE A 376 -16.89 -7.67 -11.37
N LEU A 377 -15.61 -8.00 -11.26
CA LEU A 377 -15.14 -8.95 -10.25
C LEU A 377 -15.47 -8.45 -8.84
N PHE A 378 -15.20 -7.17 -8.55
CA PHE A 378 -15.53 -6.57 -7.25
C PHE A 378 -17.02 -6.70 -6.93
N ASP A 379 -17.89 -6.41 -7.92
CA ASP A 379 -19.32 -6.54 -7.78
C ASP A 379 -19.76 -7.99 -7.50
N ALA A 380 -19.18 -8.96 -8.22
CA ALA A 380 -19.46 -10.37 -7.94
C ALA A 380 -19.03 -10.77 -6.53
N MET A 381 -17.86 -10.34 -6.11
CA MET A 381 -17.33 -10.66 -4.78
C MET A 381 -18.14 -9.98 -3.66
N PHE A 382 -18.80 -8.84 -3.95
CA PHE A 382 -19.76 -8.22 -3.04
C PHE A 382 -20.99 -9.11 -2.84
N TYR A 383 -21.64 -9.56 -3.91
CA TYR A 383 -22.80 -10.45 -3.80
C TYR A 383 -22.46 -11.86 -3.27
N LEU A 384 -21.21 -12.30 -3.43
CA LEU A 384 -20.72 -13.53 -2.81
C LEU A 384 -20.22 -13.32 -1.37
N GLU A 385 -20.41 -12.11 -0.80
CA GLU A 385 -20.09 -11.73 0.58
C GLU A 385 -18.59 -11.74 0.96
N TYR A 386 -17.69 -11.75 -0.03
CA TYR A 386 -16.24 -11.64 0.21
C TYR A 386 -15.79 -10.21 0.48
N VAL A 387 -16.43 -9.22 -0.14
CA VAL A 387 -16.13 -7.79 0.07
C VAL A 387 -17.35 -7.05 0.60
N ARG A 388 -17.10 -6.00 1.40
CA ARG A 388 -18.15 -5.08 1.84
C ARG A 388 -18.03 -3.79 1.03
N GLY A 389 -19.10 -3.32 0.43
CA GLY A 389 -19.11 -2.12 -0.42
C GLY A 389 -18.80 -0.78 0.27
N SER A 390 -18.36 -0.81 1.55
CA SER A 390 -18.21 0.38 2.42
C SER A 390 -16.92 1.18 2.21
N ARG A 391 -16.05 0.83 1.26
CA ARG A 391 -14.76 1.51 0.97
C ARG A 391 -13.78 1.57 2.16
N GLU A 392 -13.86 0.64 3.09
CA GLU A 392 -13.14 0.67 4.37
C GLU A 392 -12.09 -0.45 4.50
N GLY A 393 -11.82 -1.22 3.44
CA GLY A 393 -10.98 -2.42 3.52
C GLY A 393 -9.59 -2.14 4.10
N THR A 394 -8.86 -1.20 3.54
CA THR A 394 -7.52 -0.83 4.03
C THR A 394 -7.56 -0.17 5.41
N ARG A 395 -8.60 0.62 5.73
CA ARG A 395 -8.79 1.17 7.09
C ARG A 395 -9.03 0.06 8.11
N ARG A 396 -9.79 -0.98 7.76
CA ARG A 396 -10.02 -2.13 8.65
C ARG A 396 -8.73 -2.90 8.92
N ILE A 397 -7.84 -3.03 7.92
CA ILE A 397 -6.50 -3.56 8.14
C ILE A 397 -5.80 -2.72 9.20
N HIS A 398 -5.69 -1.40 8.97
CA HIS A 398 -5.03 -0.47 9.87
C HIS A 398 -5.57 -0.52 11.31
N GLU A 399 -6.89 -0.40 11.46
CA GLU A 399 -7.52 -0.40 12.78
C GLU A 399 -7.35 -1.73 13.51
N SER A 400 -7.41 -2.85 12.77
CA SER A 400 -7.22 -4.17 13.38
C SER A 400 -5.77 -4.41 13.79
N MET A 401 -4.77 -4.03 12.97
CA MET A 401 -3.35 -4.07 13.34
C MET A 401 -3.07 -3.21 14.58
N LYS A 402 -3.59 -1.98 14.60
CA LYS A 402 -3.47 -1.06 15.74
C LYS A 402 -4.11 -1.63 17.02
N ARG A 403 -5.32 -2.21 16.92
CA ARG A 403 -6.02 -2.83 18.05
C ARG A 403 -5.23 -3.99 18.65
N TYR A 404 -4.51 -4.74 17.81
CA TYR A 404 -3.66 -5.85 18.24
C TYR A 404 -2.27 -5.39 18.73
N GLY A 405 -2.00 -4.08 18.72
CA GLY A 405 -0.69 -3.53 19.11
C GLY A 405 0.45 -3.96 18.18
N LEU A 406 0.13 -4.24 16.92
CA LEU A 406 1.09 -4.59 15.88
C LEU A 406 1.61 -3.33 15.18
N PRO A 407 2.79 -3.40 14.53
CA PRO A 407 3.25 -2.33 13.67
C PRO A 407 2.22 -2.00 12.58
N GLN A 408 2.26 -0.75 12.13
CA GLN A 408 1.45 -0.33 10.99
C GLN A 408 1.81 -1.19 9.78
N GLU A 409 0.80 -1.58 9.03
CA GLU A 409 0.96 -2.26 7.75
C GLU A 409 1.66 -1.37 6.72
N GLU A 410 2.38 -1.99 5.81
CA GLU A 410 3.09 -1.29 4.75
C GLU A 410 2.49 -1.66 3.41
N PHE A 411 2.21 -0.63 2.59
CA PHE A 411 1.82 -0.78 1.19
C PHE A 411 2.92 -0.21 0.31
N SER A 412 3.39 -0.99 -0.64
CA SER A 412 4.43 -0.54 -1.57
C SER A 412 4.22 -1.12 -2.96
N GLU A 413 4.81 -0.47 -3.94
CA GLU A 413 4.91 -0.97 -5.30
C GLU A 413 6.36 -1.33 -5.58
N LYS A 414 6.61 -2.52 -6.10
CA LYS A 414 7.92 -2.96 -6.56
C LYS A 414 7.97 -2.89 -8.09
N GLU A 415 8.96 -2.20 -8.61
CA GLU A 415 9.13 -1.91 -10.04
C GLU A 415 10.16 -2.82 -10.74
N THR A 416 10.58 -3.93 -10.14
CA THR A 416 11.57 -4.83 -10.75
C THR A 416 10.93 -5.70 -11.83
N GLY A 417 10.93 -5.22 -13.08
CA GLY A 417 10.30 -5.89 -14.21
C GLY A 417 8.82 -5.52 -14.34
N ASN A 418 7.91 -6.48 -14.17
CA ASN A 418 6.50 -6.19 -14.10
C ASN A 418 6.15 -5.66 -12.71
N PRO A 419 5.36 -4.57 -12.60
CA PRO A 419 4.99 -4.01 -11.31
C PRO A 419 4.10 -4.95 -10.52
N PHE A 420 4.21 -4.89 -9.19
CA PHE A 420 3.28 -5.55 -8.29
C PHE A 420 3.12 -4.79 -6.97
N VAL A 421 1.91 -4.85 -6.44
CA VAL A 421 1.61 -4.32 -5.11
C VAL A 421 2.01 -5.33 -4.05
N LEU A 422 2.76 -4.85 -3.06
CA LEU A 422 3.17 -5.61 -1.89
C LEU A 422 2.51 -5.04 -0.64
N VAL A 423 1.81 -5.90 0.08
CA VAL A 423 1.27 -5.62 1.42
C VAL A 423 2.09 -6.37 2.44
N ILE A 424 2.63 -5.68 3.45
CA ILE A 424 3.42 -6.28 4.53
C ILE A 424 2.68 -6.07 5.86
N LEU A 425 2.37 -7.16 6.51
CA LEU A 425 1.87 -7.20 7.88
C LEU A 425 3.00 -7.69 8.78
N ARG A 426 3.55 -6.77 9.61
CA ARG A 426 4.62 -7.14 10.54
C ARG A 426 4.05 -7.63 11.86
N ASN A 427 4.68 -8.68 12.39
CA ASN A 427 4.47 -9.08 13.76
C ASN A 427 5.61 -8.55 14.64
N ASN A 428 5.40 -8.56 15.93
CA ASN A 428 6.43 -8.27 16.92
C ASN A 428 6.77 -9.55 17.68
N TYR A 429 7.03 -10.66 16.98
CA TYR A 429 7.17 -11.96 17.63
C TYR A 429 8.22 -11.95 18.75
N LYS A 430 9.39 -11.38 18.49
CA LYS A 430 10.45 -11.23 19.50
C LYS A 430 10.02 -10.33 20.68
N GLN A 431 9.17 -9.33 20.40
CA GLN A 431 8.64 -8.40 21.41
C GLN A 431 7.30 -8.90 21.98
N ARG A 432 6.54 -9.67 21.23
CA ARG A 432 5.25 -10.26 21.64
C ARG A 432 5.40 -11.37 22.67
N LYS A 433 6.50 -12.11 22.65
CA LYS A 433 6.79 -13.06 23.73
C LYS A 433 6.78 -12.36 25.08
N VAL A 434 7.21 -11.09 25.10
CA VAL A 434 7.15 -10.20 26.26
C VAL A 434 5.76 -9.56 26.46
N LEU A 435 4.96 -9.41 25.38
CA LEU A 435 3.64 -8.74 25.41
C LEU A 435 2.45 -9.70 25.62
N LEU A 436 2.62 -10.97 25.24
CA LEU A 436 1.56 -12.00 25.30
C LEU A 436 1.75 -12.98 26.44
N ASP A 437 2.89 -12.93 27.14
CA ASP A 437 3.00 -13.58 28.44
C ASP A 437 2.10 -12.85 29.42
N SER A 438 0.99 -13.34 29.48
CA SER A 438 -0.34 -13.08 30.00
C SER A 438 -0.41 -12.75 31.49
N GLU A 439 0.69 -12.74 32.19
CA GLU A 439 0.72 -12.37 33.60
C GLU A 439 0.46 -10.88 33.79
N GLY A 440 0.93 -10.02 32.84
CA GLY A 440 0.67 -8.58 32.89
C GLY A 440 -0.79 -8.22 32.69
N LEU A 441 -1.46 -8.87 31.74
CA LEU A 441 -2.89 -8.71 31.49
C LEU A 441 -3.72 -9.24 32.66
N ALA A 442 -3.35 -10.42 33.21
CA ALA A 442 -3.99 -11.01 34.35
C ALA A 442 -3.82 -10.17 35.64
N PHE A 443 -2.66 -9.50 35.75
CA PHE A 443 -2.35 -8.69 36.92
C PHE A 443 -3.06 -7.33 36.92
N VAL A 444 -3.10 -6.64 35.78
CA VAL A 444 -3.62 -5.26 35.66
C VAL A 444 -5.11 -5.22 35.32
N GLY A 445 -5.66 -6.28 34.73
CA GLY A 445 -7.03 -6.35 34.20
C GLY A 445 -7.16 -5.80 32.78
N GLU A 446 -8.09 -6.37 32.01
CA GLU A 446 -8.21 -6.14 30.57
C GLU A 446 -8.50 -4.66 30.22
N ALA A 447 -9.42 -4.01 30.92
CA ALA A 447 -9.79 -2.63 30.64
C ALA A 447 -8.62 -1.65 30.83
N LEU A 448 -7.88 -1.81 31.94
CA LEU A 448 -6.74 -0.95 32.26
C LEU A 448 -5.55 -1.27 31.34
N PHE A 449 -5.26 -2.55 31.09
CA PHE A 449 -4.19 -2.96 30.17
C PHE A 449 -4.43 -2.43 28.74
N ASN A 450 -5.67 -2.48 28.26
CA ASN A 450 -6.04 -1.95 26.94
C ASN A 450 -5.93 -0.43 26.84
N SER A 451 -6.00 0.30 27.94
CA SER A 451 -5.80 1.75 27.99
C SER A 451 -4.32 2.17 28.01
N LEU A 452 -3.40 1.22 28.21
CA LEU A 452 -1.96 1.50 28.26
C LEU A 452 -1.36 1.65 26.85
N SER A 453 -0.42 2.57 26.71
CA SER A 453 0.42 2.68 25.52
C SER A 453 1.29 1.42 25.34
N LEU A 454 1.83 1.23 24.13
CA LEU A 454 2.70 0.07 23.83
C LEU A 454 3.91 -0.03 24.76
N ASP A 455 4.57 1.11 25.05
CA ASP A 455 5.72 1.15 25.95
C ASP A 455 5.32 0.85 27.40
N GLU A 456 4.15 1.31 27.83
CA GLU A 456 3.61 0.99 29.17
C GLU A 456 3.27 -0.49 29.31
N ARG A 457 2.66 -1.11 28.29
CA ARG A 457 2.38 -2.56 28.28
C ARG A 457 3.65 -3.39 28.36
N ARG A 458 4.69 -3.01 27.58
CA ARG A 458 6.02 -3.63 27.65
C ARG A 458 6.62 -3.57 29.04
N ALA A 459 6.53 -2.42 29.67
CA ALA A 459 7.05 -2.23 31.02
C ALA A 459 6.31 -3.08 32.04
N VAL A 460 4.97 -3.18 31.95
CA VAL A 460 4.14 -4.02 32.83
C VAL A 460 4.51 -5.49 32.68
N ASN A 461 4.58 -6.00 31.45
CA ASN A 461 4.93 -7.40 31.21
C ASN A 461 6.34 -7.73 31.71
N TYR A 462 7.30 -6.84 31.47
CA TYR A 462 8.66 -7.02 31.98
C TYR A 462 8.71 -7.11 33.51
N VAL A 463 7.94 -6.26 34.21
CA VAL A 463 7.90 -6.28 35.68
C VAL A 463 7.21 -7.53 36.22
N VAL A 464 6.18 -8.02 35.55
CA VAL A 464 5.50 -9.26 35.91
C VAL A 464 6.46 -10.44 35.83
N GLU A 465 7.20 -10.55 34.72
CA GLU A 465 8.16 -11.64 34.49
C GLU A 465 9.37 -11.58 35.42
N HIS A 466 9.91 -10.36 35.63
CA HIS A 466 11.19 -10.18 36.35
C HIS A 466 11.03 -9.65 37.78
N HIS A 467 9.79 -9.42 38.25
CA HIS A 467 9.41 -8.87 39.54
C HIS A 467 9.92 -7.45 39.84
N LYS A 468 10.81 -6.92 39.03
CA LYS A 468 11.41 -5.57 39.13
C LYS A 468 11.87 -5.07 37.78
N VAL A 469 11.86 -3.75 37.59
CA VAL A 469 12.37 -3.10 36.37
C VAL A 469 13.10 -1.81 36.68
N LYS A 470 14.18 -1.57 35.95
CA LYS A 470 14.91 -0.29 35.93
C LYS A 470 14.74 0.37 34.57
N PRO A 471 14.90 1.70 34.43
CA PRO A 471 14.89 2.35 33.14
C PRO A 471 15.86 1.74 32.12
N THR A 472 17.04 1.28 32.59
CA THR A 472 18.05 0.59 31.77
C THR A 472 17.58 -0.74 31.19
N ASP A 473 16.69 -1.44 31.88
CA ASP A 473 16.17 -2.73 31.43
C ASP A 473 15.20 -2.52 30.24
N LEU A 474 14.35 -1.49 30.32
CA LEU A 474 13.46 -1.12 29.22
C LEU A 474 14.21 -0.62 27.99
N VAL A 475 15.36 0.07 28.16
CA VAL A 475 16.22 0.44 27.03
C VAL A 475 16.72 -0.79 26.28
N ARG A 476 17.08 -1.87 26.99
CA ARG A 476 17.57 -3.12 26.39
C ARG A 476 16.46 -3.86 25.63
N VAL A 477 15.23 -3.85 26.16
CA VAL A 477 14.11 -4.64 25.62
C VAL A 477 13.35 -3.91 24.52
N GLY A 478 13.17 -2.60 24.69
CA GLY A 478 12.29 -1.81 23.80
C GLY A 478 13.00 -0.80 22.89
N GLY A 479 14.31 -0.64 23.04
CA GLY A 479 15.03 0.45 22.39
C GLY A 479 14.70 1.83 23.00
N GLY A 480 15.29 2.88 22.48
CA GLY A 480 15.08 4.25 22.97
C GLY A 480 16.12 4.67 24.00
N ASN A 481 15.83 5.75 24.74
CA ASN A 481 16.76 6.32 25.71
C ASN A 481 16.24 6.19 27.15
N TRP A 482 17.16 6.36 28.11
CA TRP A 482 16.88 6.25 29.52
C TRP A 482 15.77 7.21 30.02
N HIS A 483 15.72 8.44 29.49
CA HIS A 483 14.70 9.43 29.87
C HIS A 483 13.28 9.03 29.45
N ARG A 484 13.14 8.48 28.25
CA ARG A 484 11.86 7.93 27.76
C ARG A 484 11.41 6.76 28.64
N SER A 485 12.30 5.80 28.89
CA SER A 485 12.01 4.64 29.72
C SER A 485 11.63 5.03 31.15
N LYS A 486 12.34 6.01 31.75
CA LYS A 486 11.98 6.53 33.05
C LYS A 486 10.59 7.21 33.07
N ARG A 487 10.26 7.99 32.03
CA ARG A 487 8.93 8.61 31.90
C ARG A 487 7.83 7.58 31.88
N VAL A 488 7.98 6.50 31.12
CA VAL A 488 7.01 5.39 31.05
C VAL A 488 6.80 4.77 32.42
N LEU A 489 7.86 4.50 33.17
CA LEU A 489 7.75 3.92 34.52
C LEU A 489 7.08 4.87 35.54
N GLU A 490 7.34 6.16 35.44
CA GLU A 490 6.66 7.16 36.29
C GLU A 490 5.17 7.33 35.89
N GLN A 491 4.83 7.21 34.61
CA GLN A 491 3.42 7.18 34.17
C GLN A 491 2.66 5.97 34.72
N LEU A 492 3.26 4.79 34.65
CA LEU A 492 2.68 3.57 35.26
C LEU A 492 2.56 3.69 36.79
N ARG A 493 3.52 4.35 37.43
CA ARG A 493 3.43 4.66 38.86
C ARG A 493 2.26 5.63 39.15
N ALA A 494 2.11 6.68 38.35
CA ALA A 494 0.99 7.63 38.48
C ALA A 494 -0.37 6.95 38.28
N LYS A 495 -0.46 5.96 37.39
CA LYS A 495 -1.64 5.12 37.17
C LYS A 495 -1.86 4.08 38.30
N GLY A 496 -1.00 4.03 39.31
CA GLY A 496 -1.11 3.15 40.46
C GLY A 496 -0.73 1.68 40.19
N ILE A 497 -0.14 1.38 39.02
CA ILE A 497 0.25 0.02 38.63
C ILE A 497 1.59 -0.35 39.24
N LEU A 498 2.53 0.58 39.30
CA LEU A 498 3.86 0.37 39.82
C LEU A 498 4.12 1.13 41.12
N SER A 499 4.98 0.57 41.95
CA SER A 499 5.62 1.22 43.09
C SER A 499 7.11 1.33 42.86
N VAL A 500 7.80 2.26 43.54
CA VAL A 500 9.26 2.45 43.43
C VAL A 500 9.93 2.20 44.76
N LYS A 501 10.97 1.36 44.80
CA LYS A 501 11.86 1.19 45.94
C LYS A 501 13.11 2.03 45.71
N ARG A 502 13.33 3.02 46.60
CA ARG A 502 14.51 3.88 46.57
C ARG A 502 15.40 3.53 47.78
N ARG A 503 16.70 3.61 47.61
CA ARG A 503 17.62 3.55 48.75
C ARG A 503 17.56 4.91 49.46
N LYS A 504 17.41 4.88 50.78
CA LYS A 504 17.44 6.10 51.60
C LYS A 504 18.82 6.76 51.49
N ASP A 505 18.86 8.09 51.34
CA ASP A 505 20.03 8.98 51.46
C ASP A 505 21.01 9.09 50.27
N ILE A 506 20.64 8.80 49.03
CA ILE A 506 21.52 9.02 47.89
C ILE A 506 20.79 9.85 46.80
N GLN A 507 21.34 11.04 46.47
CA GLN A 507 20.77 11.94 45.44
C GLN A 507 20.77 11.36 44.01
N ARG A 508 21.65 10.37 43.71
CA ARG A 508 21.70 9.62 42.42
C ARG A 508 21.71 8.13 42.74
N ASP A 509 20.49 7.56 42.88
CA ASP A 509 20.33 6.15 43.21
C ASP A 509 20.25 5.27 41.95
N SER A 510 21.39 4.70 41.54
CA SER A 510 21.48 3.68 40.49
C SER A 510 20.84 2.34 40.90
N GLY A 511 20.49 2.16 42.16
CA GLY A 511 19.89 0.96 42.73
C GLY A 511 18.38 0.99 42.83
N SER A 512 17.72 2.12 42.51
CA SER A 512 16.26 2.21 42.54
C SER A 512 15.63 1.37 41.43
N TYR A 513 14.52 0.71 41.76
CA TYR A 513 13.75 -0.09 40.81
C TYR A 513 12.27 0.05 41.05
N TYR A 514 11.49 -0.24 40.01
CA TYR A 514 10.03 -0.27 40.06
C TYR A 514 9.55 -1.72 40.13
N PHE A 515 8.41 -1.94 40.82
CA PHE A 515 7.79 -3.25 41.02
C PHE A 515 6.26 -3.09 41.01
N LEU A 516 5.56 -4.20 40.83
CA LEU A 516 4.09 -4.18 40.78
C LEU A 516 3.49 -3.84 42.15
N LYS A 517 2.49 -2.98 42.14
CA LYS A 517 1.73 -2.65 43.35
C LYS A 517 0.58 -3.64 43.49
N HIS A 518 0.68 -4.57 44.43
CA HIS A 518 -0.41 -5.51 44.73
C HIS A 518 -1.70 -4.78 45.13
N PRO A 519 -2.88 -5.20 44.60
CA PRO A 519 -4.15 -4.57 44.92
C PRO A 519 -4.52 -4.64 46.41
N ASN A 520 -3.98 -5.58 47.16
CA ASN A 520 -4.28 -5.85 48.56
C ASN A 520 -3.23 -5.37 49.57
N GLY A 521 -2.32 -4.48 49.18
CA GLY A 521 -1.40 -3.80 50.13
C GLY A 521 -0.41 -4.68 50.92
N LYS A 522 -0.28 -5.97 50.57
CA LYS A 522 0.72 -6.84 51.20
C LYS A 522 1.99 -6.80 50.35
N SER A 523 3.02 -6.10 50.83
CA SER A 523 4.38 -6.27 50.36
C SER A 523 4.85 -7.68 50.72
N ASP A 524 5.28 -8.46 49.73
CA ASP A 524 6.03 -9.69 50.00
C ASP A 524 7.42 -9.29 50.55
N GLU A 525 7.48 -9.07 51.85
CA GLU A 525 8.70 -9.14 52.63
C GLU A 525 9.03 -10.62 52.86
N LYS A 526 9.68 -11.23 51.89
CA LYS A 526 10.54 -12.40 52.10
C LYS A 526 11.88 -12.14 51.46
N ASP A 527 12.62 -11.16 52.00
CA ASP A 527 14.06 -11.18 51.97
C ASP A 527 14.52 -12.12 53.12
N LYS A 528 14.73 -13.39 52.83
CA LYS A 528 15.59 -14.22 53.65
C LYS A 528 17.03 -14.01 53.24
N THR A 529 17.72 -13.29 54.08
CA THR A 529 19.16 -13.38 54.29
C THR A 529 19.65 -14.84 54.14
N ASN A 530 20.53 -15.06 53.15
CA ASN A 530 21.85 -15.70 53.35
C ASN A 530 22.69 -15.42 52.09
#